data_b88a7c363b45a7bf4229bc4ce056f322
#
_entry.id   b88a7c363b45a7bf4229bc4ce056f322
#
_cell.length_a   1.000
_cell.length_b   1.000
_cell.length_c   1.000
_cell.angle_alpha   90.00
_cell.angle_beta   90.00
_cell.angle_gamma   90.00
#
_symmetry.space_group_name_H-M   'P 1'
#
loop_
_entity.id
_entity.type
_entity.pdbx_description
1 polymer ?
#
loop_
_entity_poly.entity_id
_entity_poly.type
_entity_poly.pdbx_seq_one_letter_code
_entity_poly.pdbx_strand_id
1 'polypeptide(L)'
;MTSSAGEAGQDQPTKISFVYSNPTDPAAFEAAYPEQLALARKLPGLTRLQTSKVWPKEDGSPTPAYRLLDLYFANYEAASAAAAAAGALVGATLEHATGGVVIAFAQVLEDA
;
A
#
# COMPACT_ATOMS: atom_id res chain seq x y z
N MET A 1 21.06 26.24 -5.17
CA MET A 1 20.98 25.23 -5.63
C MET A 1 19.99 24.98 -5.99
N THR A 2 20.02 24.43 -6.42
CA THR A 2 19.09 24.01 -6.82
C THR A 2 18.89 22.79 -6.71
N SER A 3 18.19 22.41 -5.89
CA SER A 3 17.70 21.19 -6.00
C SER A 3 16.95 21.10 -7.21
N SER A 4 17.16 20.10 -7.92
CA SER A 4 16.30 19.74 -8.99
C SER A 4 14.95 19.34 -8.39
N ALA A 5 13.93 19.33 -9.20
CA ALA A 5 12.64 18.84 -8.78
C ALA A 5 12.73 17.39 -8.27
N GLY A 6 13.61 16.58 -8.88
CA GLY A 6 13.80 15.20 -8.45
C GLY A 6 14.38 15.11 -7.04
N GLU A 7 15.34 15.98 -6.72
CA GLU A 7 15.91 15.98 -5.39
C GLU A 7 14.89 16.39 -4.35
N ALA A 8 14.11 17.45 -4.65
CA ALA A 8 13.06 17.89 -3.74
C ALA A 8 12.02 16.78 -3.55
N GLY A 9 11.67 16.08 -4.63
CA GLY A 9 10.74 14.97 -4.55
C GLY A 9 11.29 13.82 -3.71
N GLN A 10 12.58 13.56 -3.79
CA GLN A 10 13.21 12.46 -3.06
C GLN A 10 13.22 12.72 -1.56
N ASP A 11 13.21 14.00 -1.15
CA ASP A 11 13.20 14.34 0.27
C ASP A 11 11.80 14.36 0.85
N GLN A 12 10.78 14.24 0.01
CA GLN A 12 9.40 14.26 0.48
C GLN A 12 9.00 12.89 1.03
N PRO A 13 8.11 12.89 2.03
CA PRO A 13 7.54 11.62 2.48
C PRO A 13 6.93 10.87 1.31
N THR A 14 7.11 9.57 1.32
CA THR A 14 6.67 8.71 0.22
C THR A 14 5.81 7.60 0.79
N LYS A 15 4.77 7.20 0.06
CA LYS A 15 3.99 6.05 0.47
C LYS A 15 3.92 5.02 -0.64
N ILE A 16 3.80 3.76 -0.25
CA ILE A 16 3.50 2.67 -1.17
C ILE A 16 2.05 2.32 -0.91
N SER A 17 1.22 2.46 -1.92
CA SER A 17 -0.21 2.19 -1.80
C SER A 17 -0.57 0.91 -2.52
N PHE A 18 -1.30 0.03 -1.82
CA PHE A 18 -1.84 -1.20 -2.38
C PHE A 18 -3.33 -0.97 -2.52
N VAL A 19 -3.85 -1.05 -3.74
CA VAL A 19 -5.27 -0.90 -4.00
C VAL A 19 -5.80 -2.26 -4.42
N TYR A 20 -6.55 -2.91 -3.54
CA TYR A 20 -7.08 -4.25 -3.80
C TYR A 20 -8.44 -4.14 -4.46
N SER A 21 -8.61 -4.78 -5.60
CA SER A 21 -9.91 -4.91 -6.24
C SER A 21 -10.75 -5.93 -5.47
N ASN A 22 -12.06 -5.95 -5.75
CA ASN A 22 -12.95 -6.87 -5.04
C ASN A 22 -12.49 -8.31 -5.25
N PRO A 23 -12.17 -9.03 -4.16
CA PRO A 23 -11.70 -10.41 -4.27
C PRO A 23 -12.83 -11.34 -4.68
N THR A 24 -12.49 -12.43 -5.36
CA THR A 24 -13.48 -13.44 -5.72
C THR A 24 -13.96 -14.22 -4.51
N ASP A 25 -13.15 -14.25 -3.45
CA ASP A 25 -13.49 -14.90 -2.18
C ASP A 25 -13.15 -13.95 -1.04
N PRO A 26 -14.07 -13.04 -0.67
CA PRO A 26 -13.79 -12.07 0.39
C PRO A 26 -13.46 -12.71 1.73
N ALA A 27 -14.07 -13.83 2.07
CA ALA A 27 -13.80 -14.49 3.34
C ALA A 27 -12.35 -14.98 3.41
N ALA A 28 -11.84 -15.55 2.33
CA ALA A 28 -10.46 -16.01 2.26
C ALA A 28 -9.49 -14.82 2.32
N PHE A 29 -9.84 -13.71 1.66
CA PHE A 29 -9.04 -12.49 1.71
C PHE A 29 -8.92 -11.99 3.15
N GLU A 30 -10.05 -11.87 3.86
CA GLU A 30 -10.06 -11.36 5.21
C GLU A 30 -9.30 -12.28 6.17
N ALA A 31 -9.37 -13.58 5.97
CA ALA A 31 -8.65 -14.53 6.80
C ALA A 31 -7.13 -14.43 6.63
N ALA A 32 -6.66 -14.10 5.44
CA ALA A 32 -5.23 -13.99 5.13
C ALA A 32 -4.65 -12.62 5.42
N TYR A 33 -5.48 -11.59 5.45
CA TYR A 33 -5.03 -10.21 5.53
C TYR A 33 -4.21 -9.86 6.78
N PRO A 34 -4.55 -10.35 7.99
CA PRO A 34 -3.74 -10.06 9.17
C PRO A 34 -2.27 -10.46 9.03
N GLU A 35 -1.99 -11.58 8.33
CA GLU A 35 -0.62 -11.98 8.09
C GLU A 35 0.09 -11.00 7.14
N GLN A 36 -0.62 -10.51 6.13
CA GLN A 36 -0.08 -9.49 5.24
C GLN A 36 0.29 -8.23 6.01
N LEU A 37 -0.58 -7.80 6.93
CA LEU A 37 -0.29 -6.63 7.75
C LEU A 37 0.92 -6.87 8.66
N ALA A 38 1.06 -8.09 9.20
CA ALA A 38 2.21 -8.41 10.03
C ALA A 38 3.51 -8.32 9.24
N LEU A 39 3.50 -8.81 7.99
CA LEU A 39 4.66 -8.71 7.10
C LEU A 39 4.97 -7.24 6.76
N ALA A 40 3.92 -6.46 6.50
CA ALA A 40 4.10 -5.04 6.19
C ALA A 40 4.72 -4.28 7.37
N ARG A 41 4.32 -4.60 8.59
CA ARG A 41 4.86 -3.92 9.78
C ARG A 41 6.34 -4.19 10.00
N LYS A 42 6.89 -5.23 9.39
CA LYS A 42 8.30 -5.56 9.52
C LYS A 42 9.18 -4.88 8.49
N LEU A 43 8.62 -4.13 7.55
CA LEU A 43 9.41 -3.49 6.52
C LEU A 43 10.35 -2.45 7.11
N PRO A 44 11.62 -2.42 6.67
CA PRO A 44 12.57 -1.44 7.20
C PRO A 44 12.16 -0.03 6.81
N GLY A 45 12.31 0.90 7.74
CA GLY A 45 12.04 2.30 7.48
C GLY A 45 10.58 2.71 7.50
N LEU A 46 9.67 1.78 7.77
CA LEU A 46 8.26 2.10 7.85
C LEU A 46 7.99 3.09 8.98
N THR A 47 7.36 4.23 8.66
CA THR A 47 7.03 5.24 9.65
C THR A 47 5.56 5.19 10.07
N ARG A 48 4.70 4.69 9.20
CA ARG A 48 3.27 4.66 9.45
C ARG A 48 2.62 3.63 8.55
N LEU A 49 1.64 2.92 9.06
CA LEU A 49 0.85 1.98 8.28
C LEU A 49 -0.61 2.38 8.44
N GLN A 50 -1.34 2.43 7.34
CA GLN A 50 -2.74 2.76 7.36
C GLN A 50 -3.48 1.75 6.49
N THR A 51 -4.49 1.11 7.03
CA THR A 51 -5.30 0.17 6.28
C THR A 51 -6.74 0.67 6.29
N SER A 52 -7.41 0.59 5.15
CA SER A 52 -8.76 1.11 4.98
C SER A 52 -9.60 0.12 4.21
N LYS A 53 -10.87 0.02 4.57
CA LYS A 53 -11.82 -0.80 3.84
C LYS A 53 -12.80 0.13 3.14
N VAL A 54 -13.02 -0.11 1.86
CA VAL A 54 -13.89 0.76 1.07
C VAL A 54 -15.34 0.57 1.51
N TRP A 55 -16.04 1.69 1.70
CA TRP A 55 -17.45 1.63 2.07
C TRP A 55 -18.28 1.09 0.90
N PRO A 56 -19.27 0.26 1.18
CA PRO A 56 -20.17 -0.21 0.12
C PRO A 56 -20.98 0.96 -0.43
N LYS A 57 -21.36 0.86 -1.70
CA LYS A 57 -22.24 1.85 -2.30
C LYS A 57 -23.65 1.63 -1.80
N GLU A 58 -24.41 2.73 -1.68
CA GLU A 58 -25.77 2.67 -1.16
C GLU A 58 -26.72 1.84 -2.03
N ASP A 59 -26.47 1.82 -3.34
CA ASP A 59 -27.31 1.07 -4.27
C ASP A 59 -26.88 -0.39 -4.42
N GLY A 60 -25.87 -0.83 -3.67
CA GLY A 60 -25.39 -2.21 -3.74
C GLY A 60 -24.56 -2.54 -4.95
N SER A 61 -24.27 -1.57 -5.82
CA SER A 61 -23.43 -1.83 -6.99
C SER A 61 -21.97 -2.06 -6.57
N PRO A 62 -21.14 -2.66 -7.44
CA PRO A 62 -19.75 -2.92 -7.12
C PRO A 62 -18.97 -1.64 -6.85
N THR A 63 -18.08 -1.69 -5.87
CA THR A 63 -17.20 -0.58 -5.55
C THR A 63 -15.96 -0.62 -6.44
N PRO A 64 -15.29 0.53 -6.65
CA PRO A 64 -14.08 0.57 -7.49
C PRO A 64 -12.89 -0.17 -6.87
N ALA A 65 -12.93 -0.39 -5.56
CA ALA A 65 -11.88 -1.12 -4.85
C ALA A 65 -12.48 -1.75 -3.60
N TYR A 66 -11.75 -2.67 -3.01
CA TYR A 66 -12.19 -3.37 -1.81
C TYR A 66 -11.46 -2.90 -0.56
N ARG A 67 -10.14 -2.79 -0.64
CA ARG A 67 -9.28 -2.41 0.48
C ARG A 67 -8.13 -1.56 0.00
N LEU A 68 -7.64 -0.71 0.89
CA LEU A 68 -6.47 0.12 0.63
C LEU A 68 -5.46 -0.12 1.74
N LEU A 69 -4.19 -0.24 1.38
CA LEU A 69 -3.12 -0.34 2.36
C LEU A 69 -2.07 0.69 1.97
N ASP A 70 -1.79 1.61 2.89
CA ASP A 70 -0.81 2.66 2.66
C ASP A 70 0.35 2.49 3.64
N LEU A 71 1.56 2.40 3.12
CA LEU A 71 2.77 2.24 3.88
C LEU A 71 3.63 3.49 3.68
N TYR A 72 3.94 4.19 4.76
CA TYR A 72 4.60 5.48 4.70
C TYR A 72 6.07 5.38 5.07
N PHE A 73 6.89 6.16 4.38
CA PHE A 73 8.34 6.19 4.56
C PHE A 73 8.81 7.64 4.54
N ALA A 74 9.98 7.90 5.13
CA ALA A 74 10.51 9.25 5.24
C ALA A 74 10.77 9.89 3.88
N ASN A 75 11.14 9.10 2.87
CA ASN A 75 11.48 9.59 1.55
C ASN A 75 11.43 8.45 0.54
N TYR A 76 11.64 8.79 -0.73
CA TYR A 76 11.61 7.80 -1.81
C TYR A 76 12.65 6.69 -1.62
N GLU A 77 13.86 7.05 -1.20
CA GLU A 77 14.93 6.08 -1.03
C GLU A 77 14.57 5.04 0.02
N ALA A 78 14.00 5.48 1.14
CA ALA A 78 13.57 4.56 2.19
C ALA A 78 12.46 3.62 1.69
N ALA A 79 11.51 4.16 0.93
CA ALA A 79 10.43 3.36 0.35
C ALA A 79 10.99 2.34 -0.64
N SER A 80 11.95 2.74 -1.46
CA SER A 80 12.58 1.87 -2.45
C SER A 80 13.35 0.73 -1.76
N ALA A 81 14.06 1.03 -0.69
CA ALA A 81 14.78 0.03 0.07
C ALA A 81 13.81 -0.98 0.72
N ALA A 82 12.69 -0.48 1.24
CA ALA A 82 11.66 -1.35 1.81
C ALA A 82 11.06 -2.26 0.75
N ALA A 83 10.79 -1.72 -0.44
CA ALA A 83 10.24 -2.49 -1.54
C ALA A 83 11.19 -3.62 -1.95
N ALA A 84 12.48 -3.37 -1.93
CA ALA A 84 13.47 -4.40 -2.24
C ALA A 84 13.46 -5.53 -1.22
N ALA A 85 13.03 -5.25 0.02
CA ALA A 85 12.96 -6.22 1.10
C ALA A 85 11.56 -6.84 1.24
N ALA A 86 10.61 -6.50 0.37
CA ALA A 86 9.20 -6.84 0.54
C ALA A 86 8.75 -8.11 -0.16
N GLY A 87 9.69 -9.00 -0.51
CA GLY A 87 9.33 -10.21 -1.27
C GLY A 87 8.25 -11.06 -0.62
N ALA A 88 8.34 -11.28 0.69
CA ALA A 88 7.34 -12.10 1.40
C ALA A 88 5.97 -11.43 1.40
N LEU A 89 5.93 -10.10 1.61
CA LEU A 89 4.68 -9.36 1.60
C LEU A 89 4.04 -9.39 0.21
N VAL A 90 4.82 -9.16 -0.83
CA VAL A 90 4.31 -9.17 -2.20
C VAL A 90 3.79 -10.55 -2.55
N GLY A 91 4.52 -11.61 -2.20
CA GLY A 91 4.09 -12.97 -2.45
C GLY A 91 2.76 -13.30 -1.78
N ALA A 92 2.62 -12.95 -0.51
CA ALA A 92 1.38 -13.17 0.23
C ALA A 92 0.24 -12.35 -0.37
N THR A 93 0.52 -11.10 -0.76
CA THR A 93 -0.46 -10.23 -1.38
C THR A 93 -1.00 -10.85 -2.67
N LEU A 94 -0.12 -11.28 -3.55
CA LEU A 94 -0.52 -11.85 -4.84
C LEU A 94 -1.30 -13.14 -4.68
N GLU A 95 -0.97 -13.92 -3.66
CA GLU A 95 -1.66 -15.18 -3.42
C GLU A 95 -3.13 -14.99 -3.06
N HIS A 96 -3.45 -13.92 -2.32
CA HIS A 96 -4.79 -13.71 -1.82
C HIS A 96 -5.57 -12.59 -2.50
N ALA A 97 -4.91 -11.78 -3.31
CA ALA A 97 -5.57 -10.69 -4.03
C ALA A 97 -6.20 -11.21 -5.31
N THR A 98 -7.21 -12.08 -5.17
CA THR A 98 -7.81 -12.79 -6.30
C THR A 98 -8.53 -11.88 -7.28
N GLY A 99 -8.92 -10.70 -6.85
CA GLY A 99 -9.53 -9.70 -7.75
C GLY A 99 -8.51 -8.78 -8.38
N GLY A 100 -7.23 -8.92 -8.00
CA GLY A 100 -6.16 -8.06 -8.48
C GLY A 100 -5.75 -7.01 -7.46
N VAL A 101 -4.56 -6.47 -7.66
CA VAL A 101 -4.02 -5.41 -6.80
C VAL A 101 -3.18 -4.48 -7.67
N VAL A 102 -3.28 -3.19 -7.39
CA VAL A 102 -2.42 -2.17 -8.00
C VAL A 102 -1.53 -1.63 -6.89
N ILE A 103 -0.23 -1.56 -7.16
CA ILE A 103 0.73 -1.06 -6.19
C ILE A 103 1.39 0.17 -6.79
N ALA A 104 1.35 1.28 -6.06
CA ALA A 104 1.90 2.55 -6.54
C ALA A 104 2.78 3.20 -5.48
N PHE A 105 3.86 3.80 -5.93
CA PHE A 105 4.68 4.67 -5.10
C PHE A 105 4.15 6.09 -5.30
N ALA A 106 3.88 6.80 -4.25
CA ALA A 106 3.35 8.16 -4.33
C ALA A 106 4.10 9.11 -3.42
N GLN A 107 4.36 10.29 -3.94
CA GLN A 107 4.95 11.36 -3.15
C GLN A 107 3.83 12.01 -2.36
N VAL A 108 4.04 12.18 -1.05
CA VAL A 108 3.06 12.88 -0.22
C VAL A 108 3.35 14.37 -0.35
N LEU A 109 2.48 15.06 -1.07
CA LEU A 109 2.68 16.49 -1.33
C LEU A 109 2.17 17.36 -0.18
N GLU A 110 1.13 16.88 0.49
CA GLU A 110 0.53 17.64 1.57
C GLU A 110 -0.06 16.65 2.56
N ASP A 111 0.17 16.87 3.84
CA ASP A 111 -0.31 15.96 4.88
C ASP A 111 -0.77 16.83 6.05
N ALA A 112 -1.87 17.54 5.85
CA ALA A 112 -2.40 18.51 6.80
C ALA A 112 -3.39 17.90 7.79
#